data_708406f1d73ded56ecc3bd6f9ec20aaf
#
_entry.id   708406f1d73ded56ecc3bd6f9ec20aaf
#
_cell.length_a   1.000
_cell.length_b   1.000
_cell.length_c   1.000
_cell.angle_alpha   90.00
_cell.angle_beta   90.00
_cell.angle_gamma   90.00
#
_symmetry.space_group_name_H-M   'P 1'
#
loop_
_entity.id
_entity.type
_entity.pdbx_description
1 polymer ?
#
loop_
_entity_poly.entity_id
_entity_poly.type
_entity_poly.pdbx_seq_one_letter_code
_entity_poly.pdbx_strand_id
1 'polypeptide(L)'
;GRVGTILRGAVPNGGKRRGSPIKGNSISILHPLSIISAQCTSGRKGGLEILKEYSPKYILPSIRSEITKSTIALFISELLYRTLLLPEGDESMYQFLENAILLLERSEGPIANFHIWFLIGYTTKLGFAPLGDFGSEFDPFSAKQREVLKKMTDISFIEAMKLPMEREQRGEMIESFLKYMEFHTGNRIRLNSLAVLKEIFKN
;
A
#
# COMPACT_ATOMS: atom_id res chain seq x y z
N GLY A 1 -11.37 -10.51 -18.83
CA GLY A 1 -10.06 -10.51 -18.22
C GLY A 1 -10.12 -9.85 -16.86
N ARG A 2 -9.36 -10.35 -15.88
CA ARG A 2 -9.22 -9.71 -14.58
C ARG A 2 -8.22 -8.57 -14.76
N VAL A 3 -8.69 -7.33 -14.69
CA VAL A 3 -7.81 -6.15 -14.70
C VAL A 3 -7.75 -5.64 -13.28
N GLY A 4 -6.56 -5.68 -12.68
CA GLY A 4 -6.31 -5.01 -11.40
C GLY A 4 -6.19 -3.52 -11.65
N THR A 5 -7.25 -2.76 -11.38
CA THR A 5 -7.23 -1.30 -11.48
C THR A 5 -7.23 -0.71 -10.08
N ILE A 6 -6.27 0.16 -9.79
CA ILE A 6 -6.32 0.99 -8.58
C ILE A 6 -7.12 2.23 -8.91
N LEU A 7 -8.32 2.31 -8.33
CA LEU A 7 -9.17 3.47 -8.50
C LEU A 7 -8.60 4.65 -7.72
N ARG A 8 -8.10 5.65 -8.43
CA ARG A 8 -7.82 6.97 -7.89
C ARG A 8 -9.09 7.79 -7.94
N GLY A 9 -9.83 7.85 -6.85
CA GLY A 9 -11.05 8.64 -6.75
C GLY A 9 -11.08 9.44 -5.46
N ALA A 10 -11.24 10.77 -5.55
CA ALA A 10 -11.72 11.55 -4.44
C ALA A 10 -13.20 11.22 -4.27
N VAL A 11 -13.61 10.80 -3.06
CA VAL A 11 -15.03 10.73 -2.70
C VAL A 11 -15.57 12.17 -2.77
N PRO A 12 -16.55 12.49 -3.61
CA PRO A 12 -17.06 13.86 -3.68
C PRO A 12 -17.74 14.21 -2.37
N ASN A 13 -17.24 15.23 -1.68
CA ASN A 13 -17.95 15.86 -0.59
C ASN A 13 -19.30 16.37 -1.11
N GLY A 14 -20.38 15.84 -0.56
CA GLY A 14 -21.77 16.26 -0.50
C GLY A 14 -22.34 17.34 -1.43
N GLY A 15 -22.04 17.30 -2.72
CA GLY A 15 -22.72 18.13 -3.72
C GLY A 15 -23.90 17.37 -4.31
N LYS A 16 -25.12 17.87 -4.12
CA LYS A 16 -26.35 17.34 -4.73
C LYS A 16 -26.22 17.30 -6.25
N ARG A 17 -25.79 16.18 -6.81
CA ARG A 17 -25.99 15.85 -8.23
C ARG A 17 -27.15 14.89 -8.35
N ARG A 18 -28.20 15.30 -9.09
CA ARG A 18 -29.29 14.46 -9.55
C ARG A 18 -28.72 13.39 -10.50
N GLY A 19 -28.31 12.28 -9.95
CA GLY A 19 -28.05 11.02 -10.64
C GLY A 19 -28.83 9.95 -9.93
N SER A 20 -29.44 9.04 -10.67
CA SER A 20 -30.21 7.93 -10.12
C SER A 20 -29.42 7.23 -9.04
N PRO A 21 -30.04 6.85 -7.90
CA PRO A 21 -29.31 6.16 -6.83
C PRO A 21 -28.75 4.85 -7.37
N ILE A 22 -27.44 4.65 -7.23
CA ILE A 22 -26.79 3.36 -7.43
C ILE A 22 -27.44 2.42 -6.43
N LYS A 23 -28.32 1.56 -6.90
CA LYS A 23 -29.01 0.57 -6.06
C LYS A 23 -27.95 -0.34 -5.42
N GLY A 24 -27.76 -0.21 -4.13
CA GLY A 24 -27.18 -1.27 -3.30
C GLY A 24 -25.75 -1.09 -2.81
N ASN A 25 -24.97 -0.12 -3.26
CA ASN A 25 -23.58 0.01 -2.80
C ASN A 25 -23.37 1.24 -1.90
N SER A 26 -23.38 1.00 -0.60
CA SER A 26 -23.04 2.03 0.37
C SER A 26 -21.56 2.40 0.26
N ILE A 27 -21.25 3.70 0.27
CA ILE A 27 -19.87 4.24 0.38
C ILE A 27 -19.13 3.64 1.59
N SER A 28 -19.87 3.14 2.58
CA SER A 28 -19.33 2.43 3.75
C SER A 28 -18.55 1.13 3.43
N ILE A 29 -18.60 0.63 2.19
CA ILE A 29 -17.86 -0.56 1.76
C ILE A 29 -16.42 -0.20 1.38
N LEU A 30 -16.17 1.05 0.98
CA LEU A 30 -14.85 1.50 0.53
C LEU A 30 -14.02 2.01 1.71
N HIS A 31 -13.06 1.21 2.13
CA HIS A 31 -12.05 1.55 3.12
C HIS A 31 -10.66 1.57 2.47
N PRO A 32 -9.65 2.16 3.14
CA PRO A 32 -8.28 1.97 2.70
C PRO A 32 -7.96 0.50 2.46
N LEU A 33 -7.36 0.20 1.32
CA LEU A 33 -7.01 -1.16 0.84
C LEU A 33 -8.20 -2.10 0.57
N SER A 34 -9.44 -1.62 0.46
CA SER A 34 -10.55 -2.48 0.01
C SER A 34 -10.28 -3.03 -1.39
N ILE A 35 -10.41 -4.35 -1.54
CA ILE A 35 -10.32 -5.03 -2.84
C ILE A 35 -11.74 -5.24 -3.34
N ILE A 36 -12.04 -4.68 -4.50
CA ILE A 36 -13.38 -4.71 -5.09
C ILE A 36 -13.37 -5.40 -6.45
N SER A 37 -14.47 -6.06 -6.76
CA SER A 37 -14.82 -6.42 -8.14
C SER A 37 -15.70 -5.31 -8.69
N ALA A 38 -15.33 -4.76 -9.84
CA ALA A 38 -15.98 -3.56 -10.39
C ALA A 38 -16.20 -3.66 -11.88
N GLN A 39 -17.27 -3.02 -12.36
CA GLN A 39 -17.48 -2.76 -13.78
C GLN A 39 -17.19 -1.29 -14.07
N CYS A 40 -16.22 -1.06 -14.95
CA CYS A 40 -15.87 0.26 -15.41
C CYS A 40 -16.31 0.46 -16.85
N THR A 41 -16.68 1.68 -17.22
CA THR A 41 -16.92 2.07 -18.61
C THR A 41 -16.04 3.25 -18.95
N SER A 42 -15.44 3.19 -20.12
CA SER A 42 -14.65 4.31 -20.64
C SER A 42 -15.52 5.54 -20.79
N GLY A 43 -15.06 6.65 -20.23
CA GLY A 43 -15.66 7.96 -20.49
C GLY A 43 -15.50 8.35 -21.97
N ARG A 44 -16.33 9.28 -22.45
CA ARG A 44 -16.23 9.79 -23.83
C ARG A 44 -14.82 10.37 -24.06
N LYS A 45 -14.14 9.91 -25.12
CA LYS A 45 -12.85 10.41 -25.67
C LYS A 45 -11.84 10.90 -24.60
N GLY A 46 -11.13 9.98 -23.99
CA GLY A 46 -10.00 10.31 -23.07
C GLY A 46 -10.41 10.81 -21.69
N GLY A 47 -11.67 10.67 -21.30
CA GLY A 47 -12.17 10.99 -19.96
C GLY A 47 -11.89 9.87 -18.95
N LEU A 48 -12.03 10.22 -17.68
CA LEU A 48 -11.92 9.28 -16.56
C LEU A 48 -12.89 8.10 -16.73
N GLU A 49 -12.45 6.91 -16.38
CA GLU A 49 -13.33 5.75 -16.31
C GLU A 49 -14.42 5.95 -15.26
N ILE A 50 -15.62 5.51 -15.60
CA ILE A 50 -16.79 5.61 -14.71
C ILE A 50 -17.02 4.24 -14.08
N LEU A 51 -16.90 4.19 -12.77
CA LEU A 51 -17.27 3.02 -11.97
C LEU A 51 -18.81 2.90 -11.95
N LYS A 52 -19.34 1.83 -12.54
CA LYS A 52 -20.80 1.61 -12.59
C LYS A 52 -21.30 0.77 -11.42
N GLU A 53 -20.73 -0.40 -11.27
CA GLU A 53 -21.11 -1.36 -10.25
C GLU A 53 -19.84 -1.88 -9.58
N TYR A 54 -19.89 -2.06 -8.28
CA TYR A 54 -18.79 -2.67 -7.54
C TYR A 54 -19.31 -3.46 -6.33
N SER A 55 -18.58 -4.49 -5.99
CA SER A 55 -18.81 -5.29 -4.79
C SER A 55 -17.48 -5.63 -4.12
N PRO A 56 -17.43 -5.81 -2.80
CA PRO A 56 -16.21 -6.25 -2.13
C PRO A 56 -15.82 -7.64 -2.63
N LYS A 57 -14.55 -7.82 -3.01
CA LYS A 57 -13.99 -9.13 -3.32
C LYS A 57 -13.71 -9.91 -2.03
N TYR A 58 -13.30 -9.19 -0.98
CA TYR A 58 -13.03 -9.72 0.35
C TYR A 58 -13.67 -8.83 1.42
N ILE A 59 -14.07 -9.47 2.52
CA ILE A 59 -14.48 -8.77 3.74
C ILE A 59 -13.24 -8.71 4.64
N LEU A 60 -12.85 -7.51 5.06
CA LEU A 60 -11.62 -7.23 5.82
C LEU A 60 -11.95 -6.63 7.19
N PRO A 61 -12.55 -7.40 8.12
CA PRO A 61 -13.02 -6.89 9.40
C PRO A 61 -11.88 -6.48 10.33
N SER A 62 -10.75 -7.20 10.35
CA SER A 62 -9.63 -6.88 11.22
C SER A 62 -8.95 -5.58 10.82
N ILE A 63 -8.72 -5.35 9.53
CA ILE A 63 -8.17 -4.07 9.02
C ILE A 63 -9.09 -2.90 9.39
N ARG A 64 -10.39 -3.12 9.45
CA ARG A 64 -11.37 -2.07 9.78
C ARG A 64 -11.47 -1.79 11.27
N SER A 65 -11.37 -2.81 12.12
CA SER A 65 -11.63 -2.70 13.57
C SER A 65 -10.37 -2.52 14.41
N GLU A 66 -9.22 -3.05 13.97
CA GLU A 66 -7.98 -2.98 14.70
C GLU A 66 -7.19 -1.71 14.32
N ILE A 67 -6.96 -0.83 15.28
CA ILE A 67 -6.33 0.48 15.05
C ILE A 67 -4.94 0.35 14.41
N THR A 68 -4.16 -0.64 14.79
CA THR A 68 -2.82 -0.88 14.25
C THR A 68 -2.90 -1.27 12.78
N LYS A 69 -3.78 -2.21 12.43
CA LYS A 69 -3.98 -2.66 11.03
C LYS A 69 -4.56 -1.54 10.17
N SER A 70 -5.54 -0.80 10.68
CA SER A 70 -6.13 0.31 9.93
C SER A 70 -5.13 1.44 9.67
N THR A 71 -4.21 1.69 10.61
CA THR A 71 -3.14 2.70 10.42
C THR A 71 -2.12 2.25 9.38
N ILE A 72 -1.71 0.97 9.40
CA ILE A 72 -0.86 0.39 8.35
C ILE A 72 -1.56 0.48 6.99
N ALA A 73 -2.84 0.14 6.94
CA ALA A 73 -3.63 0.21 5.71
C ALA A 73 -3.74 1.64 5.16
N LEU A 74 -3.91 2.63 6.03
CA LEU A 74 -3.92 4.04 5.64
C LEU A 74 -2.57 4.46 5.05
N PHE A 75 -1.46 4.09 5.69
CA PHE A 75 -0.12 4.37 5.20
C PHE A 75 0.12 3.75 3.82
N ILE A 76 -0.18 2.47 3.66
CA ILE A 76 0.00 1.76 2.38
C ILE A 76 -0.90 2.36 1.29
N SER A 77 -2.16 2.67 1.59
CA SER A 77 -3.06 3.23 0.59
C SER A 77 -2.61 4.62 0.12
N GLU A 78 -2.10 5.47 1.02
CA GLU A 78 -1.55 6.76 0.65
C GLU A 78 -0.26 6.61 -0.17
N LEU A 79 0.62 5.69 0.23
CA LEU A 79 1.83 5.37 -0.52
C LEU A 79 1.50 4.95 -1.96
N LEU A 80 0.60 3.97 -2.12
CA LEU A 80 0.15 3.51 -3.44
C LEU A 80 -0.47 4.64 -4.26
N TYR A 81 -1.31 5.47 -3.64
CA TYR A 81 -1.91 6.62 -4.32
C TYR A 81 -0.87 7.59 -4.88
N ARG A 82 0.26 7.77 -4.18
CA ARG A 82 1.33 8.69 -4.57
C ARG A 82 2.32 8.11 -5.57
N THR A 83 2.55 6.80 -5.53
CA THR A 83 3.69 6.18 -6.21
C THR A 83 3.32 5.17 -7.29
N LEU A 84 2.09 4.66 -7.26
CA LEU A 84 1.67 3.64 -8.20
C LEU A 84 1.24 4.28 -9.52
N LEU A 85 2.12 4.22 -10.51
CA LEU A 85 1.88 4.63 -11.90
C LEU A 85 1.92 3.36 -12.77
N LEU A 86 0.96 2.46 -12.58
CA LEU A 86 0.94 1.23 -13.36
C LEU A 86 0.28 1.45 -14.72
N PRO A 87 0.86 0.86 -15.76
CA PRO A 87 0.11 0.56 -16.97
C PRO A 87 -1.03 -0.41 -16.61
N GLU A 88 -2.12 -0.36 -17.35
CA GLU A 88 -3.23 -1.28 -17.17
C GLU A 88 -2.73 -2.74 -17.25
N GLY A 89 -3.11 -3.56 -16.26
CA GLY A 89 -2.95 -5.02 -16.31
C GLY A 89 -1.66 -5.60 -15.72
N ASP A 90 -0.95 -4.91 -14.82
CA ASP A 90 0.16 -5.55 -14.09
C ASP A 90 -0.35 -6.57 -13.06
N GLU A 91 -0.52 -7.81 -13.54
CA GLU A 91 -0.99 -8.94 -12.74
C GLU A 91 -0.03 -9.26 -11.59
N SER A 92 1.29 -9.12 -11.78
CA SER A 92 2.29 -9.41 -10.75
C SER A 92 2.21 -8.46 -9.56
N MET A 93 2.04 -7.16 -9.84
CA MET A 93 1.82 -6.15 -8.81
C MET A 93 0.47 -6.36 -8.13
N TYR A 94 -0.59 -6.63 -8.89
CA TYR A 94 -1.92 -6.89 -8.32
C TYR A 94 -1.88 -8.06 -7.34
N GLN A 95 -1.29 -9.19 -7.73
CA GLN A 95 -1.17 -10.38 -6.87
C GLN A 95 -0.36 -10.09 -5.61
N PHE A 96 0.73 -9.33 -5.73
CA PHE A 96 1.51 -8.91 -4.57
C PHE A 96 0.66 -8.08 -3.59
N LEU A 97 -0.05 -7.07 -4.08
CA LEU A 97 -0.90 -6.21 -3.26
C LEU A 97 -2.05 -6.99 -2.61
N GLU A 98 -2.73 -7.84 -3.37
CA GLU A 98 -3.79 -8.71 -2.86
C GLU A 98 -3.28 -9.61 -1.74
N ASN A 99 -2.15 -10.29 -1.94
CA ASN A 99 -1.55 -11.16 -0.94
C ASN A 99 -1.11 -10.38 0.31
N ALA A 100 -0.50 -9.21 0.15
CA ALA A 100 -0.10 -8.37 1.28
C ALA A 100 -1.31 -7.91 2.13
N ILE A 101 -2.40 -7.51 1.48
CA ILE A 101 -3.63 -7.10 2.17
C ILE A 101 -4.23 -8.28 2.94
N LEU A 102 -4.30 -9.46 2.32
CA LEU A 102 -4.83 -10.66 2.97
C LEU A 102 -3.93 -11.15 4.13
N LEU A 103 -2.60 -11.00 4.01
CA LEU A 103 -1.68 -11.28 5.11
C LEU A 103 -1.91 -10.31 6.28
N LEU A 104 -2.08 -9.01 6.01
CA LEU A 104 -2.39 -8.02 7.05
C LEU A 104 -3.71 -8.35 7.75
N GLU A 105 -4.74 -8.69 6.99
CA GLU A 105 -6.05 -9.05 7.54
C GLU A 105 -5.97 -10.25 8.48
N ARG A 106 -5.27 -11.32 8.05
CA ARG A 106 -5.21 -12.61 8.76
C ARG A 106 -4.16 -12.66 9.88
N SER A 107 -3.29 -11.67 9.99
CA SER A 107 -2.25 -11.66 11.01
C SER A 107 -2.84 -11.53 12.41
N GLU A 108 -2.56 -12.47 13.30
CA GLU A 108 -3.00 -12.49 14.71
C GLU A 108 -1.87 -12.15 15.69
N GLY A 109 -0.64 -12.00 15.19
CA GLY A 109 0.56 -11.74 15.98
C GLY A 109 1.10 -10.31 15.82
N PRO A 110 2.37 -10.10 16.21
CA PRO A 110 3.02 -8.80 16.03
C PRO A 110 3.10 -8.43 14.56
N ILE A 111 2.74 -7.18 14.23
CA ILE A 111 2.73 -6.64 12.87
C ILE A 111 3.51 -5.32 12.76
N ALA A 112 4.30 -5.00 13.79
CA ALA A 112 5.03 -3.73 13.83
C ALA A 112 6.02 -3.54 12.67
N ASN A 113 6.50 -4.62 12.07
CA ASN A 113 7.43 -4.60 10.93
C ASN A 113 6.72 -4.74 9.57
N PHE A 114 5.39 -4.85 9.54
CA PHE A 114 4.63 -5.11 8.32
C PHE A 114 4.89 -4.09 7.21
N HIS A 115 4.90 -2.82 7.56
CA HIS A 115 5.11 -1.74 6.59
C HIS A 115 6.52 -1.77 5.96
N ILE A 116 7.56 -2.22 6.69
CA ILE A 116 8.91 -2.39 6.15
C ILE A 116 8.96 -3.59 5.21
N TRP A 117 8.40 -4.73 5.64
CA TRP A 117 8.27 -5.93 4.81
C TRP A 117 7.51 -5.60 3.50
N PHE A 118 6.42 -4.84 3.61
CA PHE A 118 5.67 -4.38 2.45
C PHE A 118 6.52 -3.50 1.52
N LEU A 119 7.26 -2.54 2.05
CA LEU A 119 8.13 -1.66 1.26
C LEU A 119 9.21 -2.43 0.49
N ILE A 120 9.82 -3.46 1.09
CA ILE A 120 10.78 -4.34 0.41
C ILE A 120 10.12 -4.99 -0.82
N GLY A 121 8.98 -5.65 -0.62
CA GLY A 121 8.26 -6.32 -1.70
C GLY A 121 7.75 -5.35 -2.77
N TYR A 122 7.24 -4.20 -2.36
CA TYR A 122 6.68 -3.18 -3.24
C TYR A 122 7.76 -2.57 -4.15
N THR A 123 8.91 -2.15 -3.60
CA THR A 123 10.02 -1.60 -4.38
C THR A 123 10.62 -2.64 -5.32
N THR A 124 10.68 -3.91 -4.89
CA THR A 124 11.07 -5.03 -5.76
C THR A 124 10.12 -5.19 -6.95
N LYS A 125 8.80 -5.09 -6.73
CA LYS A 125 7.79 -5.15 -7.80
C LYS A 125 7.82 -3.93 -8.72
N LEU A 126 8.25 -2.78 -8.23
CA LEU A 126 8.49 -1.58 -9.03
C LEU A 126 9.78 -1.66 -9.87
N GLY A 127 10.60 -2.71 -9.69
CA GLY A 127 11.83 -2.94 -10.46
C GLY A 127 13.10 -2.36 -9.84
N PHE A 128 13.05 -1.84 -8.62
CA PHE A 128 14.21 -1.31 -7.90
C PHE A 128 14.29 -1.89 -6.47
N ALA A 129 14.69 -3.15 -6.36
CA ALA A 129 14.88 -3.81 -5.06
C ALA A 129 15.99 -3.13 -4.24
N PRO A 130 15.81 -2.88 -2.92
CA PRO A 130 16.77 -2.13 -2.11
C PRO A 130 18.10 -2.86 -1.87
N LEU A 131 18.18 -4.15 -2.21
CA LEU A 131 19.39 -4.99 -2.12
C LEU A 131 19.89 -5.46 -3.50
N GLY A 132 19.35 -4.89 -4.57
CA GLY A 132 19.77 -5.21 -5.94
C GLY A 132 21.12 -4.60 -6.29
N ASP A 133 21.85 -5.28 -7.17
CA ASP A 133 23.14 -4.82 -7.73
C ASP A 133 22.94 -3.73 -8.80
N PHE A 134 22.03 -2.80 -8.56
CA PHE A 134 21.65 -1.79 -9.55
C PHE A 134 22.67 -0.65 -9.69
N GLY A 135 23.89 -0.80 -9.16
CA GLY A 135 24.93 0.22 -9.29
C GLY A 135 24.40 1.63 -8.95
N SER A 136 23.46 1.69 -7.99
CA SER A 136 22.74 2.92 -7.74
C SER A 136 23.70 3.96 -7.21
N GLU A 137 23.85 5.05 -7.94
CA GLU A 137 24.59 6.25 -7.51
C GLU A 137 24.04 6.80 -6.18
N PHE A 138 22.87 6.32 -5.76
CA PHE A 138 22.19 6.75 -4.54
C PHE A 138 21.68 5.59 -3.70
N ASP A 139 22.25 5.43 -2.52
CA ASP A 139 21.80 4.48 -1.51
C ASP A 139 21.61 5.18 -0.15
N PRO A 140 20.37 5.41 0.26
CA PRO A 140 20.07 6.07 1.52
C PRO A 140 20.13 5.14 2.74
N PHE A 141 20.38 3.84 2.55
CA PHE A 141 20.39 2.86 3.65
C PHE A 141 21.76 2.77 4.32
N SER A 142 21.79 2.91 5.64
CA SER A 142 23.00 2.65 6.44
C SER A 142 23.37 1.15 6.41
N ALA A 143 24.62 0.83 6.80
CA ALA A 143 25.06 -0.57 6.89
C ALA A 143 24.17 -1.43 7.80
N LYS A 144 23.71 -0.88 8.94
CA LYS A 144 22.79 -1.55 9.86
C LYS A 144 21.42 -1.79 9.21
N GLN A 145 20.91 -0.82 8.47
CA GLN A 145 19.64 -0.95 7.74
C GLN A 145 19.74 -2.02 6.66
N ARG A 146 20.82 -2.10 5.91
CA ARG A 146 21.04 -3.14 4.89
C ARG A 146 21.09 -4.54 5.51
N GLU A 147 21.71 -4.69 6.66
CA GLU A 147 21.71 -5.98 7.39
C GLU A 147 20.29 -6.42 7.74
N VAL A 148 19.46 -5.49 8.24
CA VAL A 148 18.04 -5.76 8.54
C VAL A 148 17.26 -6.12 7.28
N LEU A 149 17.43 -5.35 6.19
CA LEU A 149 16.79 -5.63 4.91
C LEU A 149 17.13 -7.03 4.40
N LYS A 150 18.43 -7.39 4.43
CA LYS A 150 18.89 -8.71 4.03
C LYS A 150 18.24 -9.82 4.88
N LYS A 151 18.24 -9.67 6.21
CA LYS A 151 17.56 -10.62 7.08
C LYS A 151 16.07 -10.75 6.72
N MET A 152 15.35 -9.65 6.54
CA MET A 152 13.92 -9.69 6.23
C MET A 152 13.61 -10.32 4.88
N THR A 153 14.54 -10.30 3.93
CA THR A 153 14.39 -10.95 2.62
C THR A 153 14.64 -12.46 2.70
N ASP A 154 15.52 -12.90 3.59
CA ASP A 154 15.95 -14.29 3.71
C ASP A 154 15.05 -15.15 4.62
N ILE A 155 14.14 -14.54 5.37
CA ILE A 155 13.27 -15.22 6.35
C ILE A 155 11.80 -15.20 5.93
N SER A 156 11.00 -16.06 6.55
CA SER A 156 9.55 -16.08 6.33
C SER A 156 8.85 -14.81 6.82
N PHE A 157 7.64 -14.54 6.31
CA PHE A 157 6.81 -13.43 6.79
C PHE A 157 6.63 -13.45 8.31
N ILE A 158 6.35 -14.61 8.90
CA ILE A 158 6.12 -14.75 10.35
C ILE A 158 7.38 -14.38 11.15
N GLU A 159 8.55 -14.81 10.69
CA GLU A 159 9.82 -14.47 11.32
C GLU A 159 10.16 -12.99 11.14
N ALA A 160 9.90 -12.41 9.97
CA ALA A 160 10.09 -10.99 9.70
C ALA A 160 9.24 -10.10 10.64
N MET A 161 8.01 -10.53 10.93
CA MET A 161 7.15 -9.82 11.90
C MET A 161 7.69 -9.86 13.33
N LYS A 162 8.41 -10.92 13.70
CA LYS A 162 9.01 -11.11 15.03
C LYS A 162 10.44 -10.55 15.17
N LEU A 163 11.02 -10.06 14.05
CA LEU A 163 12.39 -9.54 14.09
C LEU A 163 12.46 -8.33 15.04
N PRO A 164 13.37 -8.37 16.05
CA PRO A 164 13.50 -7.25 16.97
C PRO A 164 13.94 -5.98 16.23
N MET A 165 13.15 -4.94 16.34
CA MET A 165 13.44 -3.64 15.74
C MET A 165 12.83 -2.56 16.62
N GLU A 166 13.64 -1.61 17.04
CA GLU A 166 13.15 -0.46 17.81
C GLU A 166 12.34 0.49 16.93
N ARG A 167 11.53 1.29 17.56
CA ARG A 167 10.64 2.24 16.90
C ARG A 167 11.41 3.25 16.03
N GLU A 168 12.47 3.82 16.59
CA GLU A 168 13.35 4.76 15.90
C GLU A 168 13.92 4.14 14.63
N GLN A 169 14.41 2.89 14.73
CA GLN A 169 14.94 2.13 13.61
C GLN A 169 13.89 1.92 12.51
N ARG A 170 12.63 1.60 12.90
CA ARG A 170 11.54 1.49 11.93
C ARG A 170 11.26 2.83 11.25
N GLY A 171 11.24 3.92 12.01
CA GLY A 171 11.03 5.27 11.49
C GLY A 171 12.10 5.68 10.48
N GLU A 172 13.37 5.48 10.83
CA GLU A 172 14.51 5.75 9.95
C GLU A 172 14.48 4.89 8.69
N MET A 173 14.10 3.61 8.83
CA MET A 173 13.97 2.70 7.69
C MET A 173 12.92 3.19 6.69
N ILE A 174 11.74 3.62 7.17
CA ILE A 174 10.70 4.18 6.30
C ILE A 174 11.23 5.44 5.58
N GLU A 175 11.91 6.33 6.28
CA GLU A 175 12.47 7.55 5.68
C GLU A 175 13.51 7.23 4.61
N SER A 176 14.35 6.21 4.85
CA SER A 176 15.29 5.72 3.84
C SER A 176 14.57 5.16 2.61
N PHE A 177 13.52 4.37 2.80
CA PHE A 177 12.69 3.89 1.69
C PHE A 177 12.04 5.02 0.90
N LEU A 178 11.50 6.03 1.57
CA LEU A 178 10.87 7.17 0.87
C LEU A 178 11.91 7.93 0.02
N LYS A 179 13.10 8.22 0.55
CA LYS A 179 14.20 8.82 -0.21
C LYS A 179 14.62 7.95 -1.39
N TYR A 180 14.72 6.64 -1.18
CA TYR A 180 15.05 5.67 -2.22
C TYR A 180 14.01 5.68 -3.35
N MET A 181 12.75 5.65 -3.00
CA MET A 181 11.65 5.72 -3.97
C MET A 181 11.59 7.07 -4.69
N GLU A 182 11.81 8.19 -3.99
CA GLU A 182 11.90 9.53 -4.60
C GLU A 182 12.98 9.58 -5.67
N PHE A 183 14.15 9.01 -5.38
CA PHE A 183 15.26 8.96 -6.34
C PHE A 183 14.90 8.17 -7.61
N HIS A 184 14.35 6.96 -7.44
CA HIS A 184 14.02 6.09 -8.57
C HIS A 184 12.80 6.55 -9.38
N THR A 185 11.84 7.21 -8.75
CA THR A 185 10.62 7.68 -9.44
C THR A 185 10.73 9.12 -9.96
N GLY A 186 11.74 9.87 -9.52
CA GLY A 186 11.88 11.30 -9.82
C GLY A 186 10.79 12.19 -9.19
N ASN A 187 9.94 11.64 -8.32
CA ASN A 187 8.82 12.35 -7.72
C ASN A 187 8.97 12.46 -6.21
N ARG A 188 8.66 13.64 -5.67
CA ARG A 188 8.64 13.84 -4.22
C ARG A 188 7.45 13.14 -3.58
N ILE A 189 7.71 12.33 -2.55
CA ILE A 189 6.70 11.53 -1.85
C ILE A 189 6.43 12.12 -0.46
N ARG A 190 5.28 12.76 -0.28
CA ARG A 190 4.82 13.28 1.01
C ARG A 190 3.62 12.47 1.49
N LEU A 191 3.76 11.84 2.66
CA LEU A 191 2.74 11.00 3.29
C LEU A 191 2.27 11.63 4.60
N ASN A 192 1.01 12.01 4.67
CA ASN A 192 0.39 12.54 5.89
C ASN A 192 0.20 11.43 6.94
N SER A 193 -0.08 10.22 6.49
CA SER A 193 -0.26 9.03 7.34
C SER A 193 1.01 8.59 8.07
N LEU A 194 2.20 9.03 7.63
CA LEU A 194 3.46 8.68 8.26
C LEU A 194 3.53 9.13 9.73
N ALA A 195 3.02 10.31 10.04
CA ALA A 195 2.96 10.81 11.42
C ALA A 195 2.08 9.92 12.30
N VAL A 196 0.92 9.52 11.79
CA VAL A 196 -0.02 8.61 12.48
C VAL A 196 0.60 7.24 12.68
N LEU A 197 1.27 6.69 11.66
CA LEU A 197 1.96 5.41 11.75
C LEU A 197 3.04 5.44 12.84
N LYS A 198 3.86 6.49 12.88
CA LYS A 198 4.89 6.67 13.92
C LYS A 198 4.27 6.78 15.34
N GLU A 199 3.09 7.33 15.47
CA GLU A 199 2.41 7.49 16.76
C GLU A 199 1.89 6.15 17.31
N ILE A 200 1.25 5.34 16.48
CA ILE A 200 0.68 4.04 16.88
C ILE A 200 1.73 3.08 17.43
N PHE A 201 2.96 3.12 16.94
CA PHE A 201 4.04 2.26 17.41
C PHE A 201 4.89 2.90 18.52
N LYS A 202 4.34 3.87 19.27
CA LYS A 202 4.98 4.50 20.43
C LYS A 202 5.02 3.64 21.69
N ASN A 203 4.14 2.66 21.80
CA ASN A 203 4.02 1.76 22.95
C ASN A 203 4.73 0.45 22.69
#